data_21e3f064824cf6ee5a370a5c41fba67f
#
_entry.id   21e3f064824cf6ee5a370a5c41fba67f
#
_cell.length_a   1.000
_cell.length_b   1.000
_cell.length_c   1.000
_cell.angle_alpha   90.00
_cell.angle_beta   90.00
_cell.angle_gamma   90.00
#
_symmetry.space_group_name_H-M   'P 1'
#
loop_
_entity.id
_entity.type
_entity.pdbx_description
1 polymer ?
#
loop_
_entity_poly.entity_id
_entity_poly.type
_entity_poly.pdbx_seq_one_letter_code
_entity_poly.pdbx_strand_id
1 'polypeptide(L)'
;MDQWLDFAWTDLEVPLQVFAQLKSEGGAVAGLTAEEKAAVEAKSRQDITAALATLERHLEDKTYLVGEKISLADLSLACAMAALSKLSLLDAIAFPSVLRWLMTSSTHPKVRAILGDLSSCTISESGDYSFGKWTRRRIRVKELLKEGVEAVGREVTVKGWIRTCRSAEKGKLYFVEVNDGSTVRSAQVVLNVESCTGTDAVANAGGAGASVSITGLVVESPAKGQDIEIKATSAEVLGAVYGGDNGEVGGKNYPMAKKQHTLEFLREKAHLRPRSKVFSSAMRLRNAMAFATHKFFNERGFVYVHTPLITAADCEGAGEMFSVTSMFPDKAKAADLPTLKNGEIDFSKDFFGRRASLTVSGQLNVETHACALSDVYTFGPTFRAENSHTSRHLSEFWMIEPEICFADLADNMALAEDYVKYCAAYAIEHCADDLHYFEHEYPAGEKGLRARLENVVGHNFAQITYTEAVALLQAHIKAGQVAFERYPSWGDDLGSEHERYITEKVYQRPTIVTDYPKGIKSFYMRLNEDNETCAAMDILVPRIGELIGGSQREERLDVLERRVAEMGMTPDDIWWYADLRRYGTVPHSGFGLGFERLVMFVTGLENIRDVIPFPRVPGHVDF
;
A
#
# COMPACT_ATOMS: atom_id res chain seq x y z
N MET A 1 29.68 26.66 -21.44
CA MET A 1 28.45 27.38 -21.00
C MET A 1 27.83 28.10 -22.19
N ASP A 2 28.57 28.92 -22.88
CA ASP A 2 28.06 29.71 -24.01
C ASP A 2 27.48 28.85 -25.13
N GLN A 3 28.14 27.74 -25.49
CA GLN A 3 27.63 26.79 -26.48
C GLN A 3 26.21 26.27 -26.14
N TRP A 4 25.91 26.03 -24.88
CA TRP A 4 24.57 25.56 -24.47
C TRP A 4 23.54 26.70 -24.38
N LEU A 5 23.99 27.93 -24.15
CA LEU A 5 23.11 29.10 -24.22
C LEU A 5 22.74 29.41 -25.68
N ASP A 6 23.70 29.31 -26.59
CA ASP A 6 23.45 29.47 -28.02
C ASP A 6 22.56 28.35 -28.55
N PHE A 7 22.79 27.10 -28.15
CA PHE A 7 21.95 25.96 -28.49
C PHE A 7 20.50 26.13 -27.96
N ALA A 8 20.34 26.57 -26.74
CA ALA A 8 19.00 26.82 -26.17
C ALA A 8 18.22 27.84 -27.00
N TRP A 9 18.89 28.89 -27.47
CA TRP A 9 18.27 29.95 -28.26
C TRP A 9 18.02 29.53 -29.72
N THR A 10 19.02 29.04 -30.41
CA THR A 10 18.97 28.81 -31.87
C THR A 10 18.27 27.50 -32.23
N ASP A 11 18.60 26.43 -31.53
CA ASP A 11 18.17 25.09 -31.91
C ASP A 11 16.85 24.68 -31.25
N LEU A 12 16.47 25.31 -30.12
CA LEU A 12 15.25 24.94 -29.39
C LEU A 12 14.22 26.08 -29.34
N GLU A 13 14.59 27.26 -28.88
CA GLU A 13 13.65 28.35 -28.61
C GLU A 13 13.05 28.96 -29.88
N VAL A 14 13.85 29.13 -30.93
CA VAL A 14 13.38 29.65 -32.22
C VAL A 14 12.37 28.72 -32.89
N PRO A 15 12.61 27.42 -33.08
CA PRO A 15 11.59 26.48 -33.59
C PRO A 15 10.37 26.42 -32.72
N LEU A 16 10.52 26.51 -31.38
CA LEU A 16 9.43 26.49 -30.42
C LEU A 16 8.53 27.71 -30.54
N GLN A 17 9.09 28.90 -30.68
CA GLN A 17 8.32 30.13 -30.89
C GLN A 17 7.52 30.08 -32.20
N VAL A 18 8.12 29.59 -33.27
CA VAL A 18 7.44 29.40 -34.56
C VAL A 18 6.28 28.44 -34.41
N PHE A 19 6.49 27.30 -33.74
CA PHE A 19 5.44 26.31 -33.48
C PHE A 19 4.32 26.90 -32.63
N ALA A 20 4.64 27.62 -31.56
CA ALA A 20 3.67 28.23 -30.65
C ALA A 20 2.81 29.30 -31.36
N GLN A 21 3.42 30.12 -32.22
CA GLN A 21 2.70 31.12 -33.03
C GLN A 21 1.71 30.48 -34.01
N LEU A 22 2.05 29.35 -34.60
CA LEU A 22 1.16 28.60 -35.48
C LEU A 22 -0.06 27.98 -34.75
N LYS A 23 0.09 27.68 -33.44
CA LYS A 23 -0.96 27.07 -32.60
C LYS A 23 -1.82 28.08 -31.84
N SER A 24 -1.42 29.36 -31.77
CA SER A 24 -2.21 30.38 -31.07
C SER A 24 -3.51 30.70 -31.82
N GLU A 25 -4.64 30.77 -31.09
CA GLU A 25 -5.92 31.21 -31.63
C GLU A 25 -5.79 32.70 -32.10
N GLY A 26 -5.90 32.94 -33.39
CA GLY A 26 -5.70 34.26 -34.01
C GLY A 26 -4.28 34.52 -34.51
N GLY A 27 -3.37 33.57 -34.47
CA GLY A 27 -2.02 33.64 -35.05
C GLY A 27 -2.08 33.77 -36.58
N ALA A 28 -2.39 35.00 -37.03
CA ALA A 28 -2.17 35.39 -38.41
C ALA A 28 -0.64 35.49 -38.64
N VAL A 29 0.01 34.38 -38.99
CA VAL A 29 1.12 34.45 -39.90
C VAL A 29 0.45 34.83 -41.23
N ALA A 30 0.20 36.16 -41.40
CA ALA A 30 -0.54 36.71 -42.51
C ALA A 30 0.21 36.34 -43.79
N GLY A 31 -0.50 35.66 -44.68
CA GLY A 31 0.00 35.34 -46.02
C GLY A 31 0.33 33.89 -46.31
N LEU A 32 0.35 32.96 -45.33
CA LEU A 32 0.61 31.54 -45.59
C LEU A 32 -0.70 30.76 -45.86
N THR A 33 -0.68 29.91 -46.85
CA THR A 33 -1.72 28.92 -47.13
C THR A 33 -1.79 27.85 -46.03
N ALA A 34 -2.86 27.07 -45.99
CA ALA A 34 -2.98 25.95 -45.03
C ALA A 34 -1.87 24.90 -45.23
N GLU A 35 -1.46 24.68 -46.47
CA GLU A 35 -0.40 23.71 -46.84
C GLU A 35 0.98 24.21 -46.38
N GLU A 36 1.27 25.50 -46.58
CA GLU A 36 2.50 26.14 -46.12
C GLU A 36 2.60 26.16 -44.60
N LYS A 37 1.47 26.42 -43.88
CA LYS A 37 1.41 26.33 -42.41
C LYS A 37 1.72 24.93 -41.91
N ALA A 38 1.12 23.90 -42.51
CA ALA A 38 1.39 22.51 -42.18
C ALA A 38 2.85 22.11 -42.41
N ALA A 39 3.46 22.60 -43.50
CA ALA A 39 4.87 22.34 -43.80
C ALA A 39 5.81 23.01 -42.78
N VAL A 40 5.54 24.27 -42.38
CA VAL A 40 6.31 24.97 -41.35
C VAL A 40 6.13 24.33 -39.97
N GLU A 41 4.92 23.89 -39.62
CA GLU A 41 4.68 23.17 -38.38
C GLU A 41 5.47 21.84 -38.33
N ALA A 42 5.42 21.05 -39.39
CA ALA A 42 6.16 19.80 -39.52
C ALA A 42 7.68 20.01 -39.41
N LYS A 43 8.19 21.06 -40.03
CA LYS A 43 9.60 21.42 -39.96
C LYS A 43 10.03 21.83 -38.54
N SER A 44 9.27 22.71 -37.90
CA SER A 44 9.53 23.13 -36.52
C SER A 44 9.52 21.96 -35.55
N ARG A 45 8.58 21.03 -35.68
CA ARG A 45 8.50 19.79 -34.88
C ARG A 45 9.73 18.91 -35.11
N GLN A 46 10.19 18.76 -36.35
CA GLN A 46 11.36 18.00 -36.68
C GLN A 46 12.64 18.61 -36.05
N ASP A 47 12.77 19.94 -36.11
CA ASP A 47 13.93 20.65 -35.55
C ASP A 47 13.95 20.54 -34.01
N ILE A 48 12.82 20.70 -33.36
CA ILE A 48 12.67 20.48 -31.91
C ILE A 48 13.07 19.03 -31.54
N THR A 49 12.59 18.04 -32.27
CA THR A 49 12.93 16.63 -32.03
C THR A 49 14.41 16.36 -32.17
N ALA A 50 15.08 16.96 -33.19
CA ALA A 50 16.52 16.84 -33.39
C ALA A 50 17.34 17.48 -32.25
N ALA A 51 16.88 18.64 -31.76
CA ALA A 51 17.49 19.31 -30.61
C ALA A 51 17.34 18.47 -29.34
N LEU A 52 16.14 17.92 -29.06
CA LEU A 52 15.91 17.01 -27.93
C LEU A 52 16.79 15.76 -28.00
N ALA A 53 16.97 15.15 -29.18
CA ALA A 53 17.85 14.00 -29.35
C ALA A 53 19.32 14.33 -29.09
N THR A 54 19.75 15.58 -29.35
CA THR A 54 21.09 16.05 -29.02
C THR A 54 21.26 16.22 -27.50
N LEU A 55 20.28 16.79 -26.83
CA LEU A 55 20.25 16.90 -25.37
C LEU A 55 20.22 15.53 -24.69
N GLU A 56 19.43 14.60 -25.18
CA GLU A 56 19.31 13.26 -24.63
C GLU A 56 20.68 12.58 -24.57
N ARG A 57 21.38 12.55 -25.67
CA ARG A 57 22.74 11.98 -25.75
C ARG A 57 23.74 12.68 -24.83
N HIS A 58 23.62 13.99 -24.64
CA HIS A 58 24.52 14.73 -23.76
C HIS A 58 24.24 14.48 -22.28
N LEU A 59 22.97 14.25 -21.91
CA LEU A 59 22.52 14.06 -20.55
C LEU A 59 22.47 12.60 -20.12
N GLU A 60 22.80 11.65 -20.99
CA GLU A 60 22.74 10.21 -20.72
C GLU A 60 23.50 9.83 -19.44
N ASP A 61 24.71 10.41 -19.28
CA ASP A 61 25.62 10.17 -18.16
C ASP A 61 25.85 11.41 -17.26
N LYS A 62 25.08 12.49 -17.42
CA LYS A 62 25.26 13.76 -16.71
C LYS A 62 24.03 14.21 -15.96
N THR A 63 24.26 14.82 -14.81
CA THR A 63 23.20 15.41 -13.98
C THR A 63 22.84 16.83 -14.44
N TYR A 64 23.82 17.60 -14.89
CA TYR A 64 23.66 18.96 -15.40
C TYR A 64 24.37 19.15 -16.74
N LEU A 65 24.02 20.21 -17.47
CA LEU A 65 24.60 20.50 -18.79
C LEU A 65 26.11 20.79 -18.74
N VAL A 66 26.56 21.44 -17.67
CA VAL A 66 27.97 21.83 -17.49
C VAL A 66 28.43 21.50 -16.07
N GLY A 67 29.26 20.47 -15.94
CA GLY A 67 29.85 20.06 -14.67
C GLY A 67 28.85 19.42 -13.70
N GLU A 68 29.16 19.51 -12.41
CA GLU A 68 28.43 18.80 -11.33
C GLU A 68 27.43 19.69 -10.58
N LYS A 69 27.18 20.90 -11.03
CA LYS A 69 26.28 21.86 -10.39
C LYS A 69 25.42 22.56 -11.43
N ILE A 70 24.19 22.93 -10.99
CA ILE A 70 23.27 23.70 -11.83
C ILE A 70 23.93 24.99 -12.31
N SER A 71 23.88 25.24 -13.60
CA SER A 71 24.51 26.37 -14.29
C SER A 71 23.47 27.30 -14.91
N LEU A 72 23.89 28.46 -15.42
CA LEU A 72 23.02 29.36 -16.17
C LEU A 72 22.44 28.70 -17.43
N ALA A 73 23.20 27.79 -18.05
CA ALA A 73 22.74 27.02 -19.20
C ALA A 73 21.55 26.10 -18.82
N ASP A 74 21.61 25.45 -17.66
CA ASP A 74 20.49 24.62 -17.16
C ASP A 74 19.24 25.48 -16.91
N LEU A 75 19.40 26.68 -16.37
CA LEU A 75 18.29 27.60 -16.13
C LEU A 75 17.64 28.07 -17.43
N SER A 76 18.47 28.48 -18.44
CA SER A 76 17.97 28.94 -19.72
C SER A 76 17.21 27.82 -20.44
N LEU A 77 17.81 26.64 -20.50
CA LEU A 77 17.18 25.51 -21.17
C LEU A 77 15.91 25.01 -20.47
N ALA A 78 15.90 25.04 -19.15
CA ALA A 78 14.71 24.66 -18.38
C ALA A 78 13.49 25.55 -18.66
N CYS A 79 13.72 26.84 -18.97
CA CYS A 79 12.64 27.75 -19.39
C CYS A 79 12.03 27.34 -20.74
N ALA A 80 12.85 27.01 -21.72
CA ALA A 80 12.41 26.53 -23.05
C ALA A 80 11.68 25.17 -22.90
N MET A 81 12.21 24.28 -22.06
CA MET A 81 11.61 22.96 -21.80
C MET A 81 10.25 23.04 -21.10
N ALA A 82 10.04 24.02 -20.23
CA ALA A 82 8.74 24.26 -19.61
C ALA A 82 7.67 24.69 -20.65
N ALA A 83 8.08 25.42 -21.67
CA ALA A 83 7.20 25.78 -22.80
C ALA A 83 6.90 24.57 -23.70
N LEU A 84 7.88 23.71 -23.97
CA LEU A 84 7.68 22.46 -24.71
C LEU A 84 6.69 21.53 -24.01
N SER A 85 6.81 21.41 -22.70
CA SER A 85 5.87 20.61 -21.89
C SER A 85 4.43 21.12 -22.02
N LYS A 86 4.22 22.43 -21.93
CA LYS A 86 2.89 23.04 -22.07
C LYS A 86 2.27 22.83 -23.47
N LEU A 87 3.09 22.67 -24.49
CA LEU A 87 2.68 22.40 -25.87
C LEU A 87 2.59 20.90 -26.20
N SER A 88 2.82 20.03 -25.22
CA SER A 88 2.82 18.56 -25.37
C SER A 88 3.81 18.08 -26.45
N LEU A 89 4.97 18.73 -26.55
CA LEU A 89 6.04 18.39 -27.51
C LEU A 89 7.17 17.59 -26.89
N LEU A 90 7.19 17.45 -25.55
CA LEU A 90 8.20 16.66 -24.84
C LEU A 90 7.71 15.23 -24.67
N ASP A 91 8.35 14.30 -25.36
CA ASP A 91 8.10 12.87 -25.23
C ASP A 91 9.05 12.27 -24.17
N ALA A 92 8.48 11.92 -23.03
CA ALA A 92 9.21 11.37 -21.90
C ALA A 92 9.82 9.98 -22.16
N ILE A 93 9.30 9.25 -23.13
CA ILE A 93 9.78 7.91 -23.50
C ILE A 93 10.95 8.04 -24.47
N ALA A 94 10.84 8.95 -25.42
CA ALA A 94 11.90 9.20 -26.40
C ALA A 94 13.12 9.93 -25.78
N PHE A 95 12.89 10.70 -24.68
CA PHE A 95 13.91 11.56 -24.07
C PHE A 95 13.97 11.42 -22.54
N PRO A 96 14.24 10.25 -21.98
CA PRO A 96 14.22 9.99 -20.53
C PRO A 96 15.32 10.78 -19.77
N SER A 97 16.50 10.99 -20.34
CA SER A 97 17.58 11.73 -19.70
C SER A 97 17.29 13.23 -19.65
N VAL A 98 16.68 13.77 -20.71
CA VAL A 98 16.18 15.16 -20.73
C VAL A 98 15.11 15.35 -19.67
N LEU A 99 14.17 14.43 -19.55
CA LEU A 99 13.14 14.50 -18.52
C LEU A 99 13.73 14.43 -17.10
N ARG A 100 14.61 13.46 -16.83
CA ARG A 100 15.31 13.32 -15.56
C ARG A 100 16.04 14.62 -15.19
N TRP A 101 16.79 15.21 -16.14
CA TRP A 101 17.48 16.48 -15.95
C TRP A 101 16.51 17.64 -15.66
N LEU A 102 15.39 17.75 -16.39
CA LEU A 102 14.38 18.79 -16.17
C LEU A 102 13.76 18.67 -14.77
N MET A 103 13.39 17.46 -14.36
CA MET A 103 12.86 17.20 -13.02
C MET A 103 13.88 17.54 -11.94
N THR A 104 15.13 17.11 -12.09
CA THR A 104 16.23 17.44 -11.16
C THR A 104 16.45 18.94 -11.06
N SER A 105 16.52 19.65 -12.19
CA SER A 105 16.70 21.10 -12.22
C SER A 105 15.52 21.85 -11.60
N SER A 106 14.30 21.37 -11.78
CA SER A 106 13.07 21.96 -11.23
C SER A 106 12.95 21.84 -9.71
N THR A 107 13.65 20.88 -9.08
CA THR A 107 13.68 20.77 -7.61
C THR A 107 14.48 21.90 -6.96
N HIS A 108 15.36 22.57 -7.70
CA HIS A 108 16.13 23.68 -7.15
C HIS A 108 15.21 24.87 -6.79
N PRO A 109 15.26 25.41 -5.56
CA PRO A 109 14.28 26.41 -5.08
C PRO A 109 14.15 27.65 -5.96
N LYS A 110 15.28 28.15 -6.53
CA LYS A 110 15.28 29.31 -7.43
C LYS A 110 14.66 29.01 -8.78
N VAL A 111 14.83 27.81 -9.31
CA VAL A 111 14.20 27.38 -10.57
C VAL A 111 12.71 27.24 -10.36
N ARG A 112 12.29 26.61 -9.28
CA ARG A 112 10.88 26.45 -8.92
C ARG A 112 10.17 27.79 -8.71
N ALA A 113 10.86 28.79 -8.14
CA ALA A 113 10.32 30.12 -7.95
C ALA A 113 10.05 30.87 -9.28
N ILE A 114 10.84 30.56 -10.34
CA ILE A 114 10.72 31.20 -11.67
C ILE A 114 9.74 30.44 -12.57
N LEU A 115 9.84 29.12 -12.61
CA LEU A 115 9.07 28.28 -13.54
C LEU A 115 7.73 27.81 -12.97
N GLY A 116 7.48 28.02 -11.68
CA GLY A 116 6.35 27.44 -10.95
C GLY A 116 6.58 25.96 -10.63
N ASP A 117 5.55 25.31 -10.16
CA ASP A 117 5.58 23.88 -9.87
C ASP A 117 5.46 23.09 -11.18
N LEU A 118 6.60 22.63 -11.71
CA LEU A 118 6.65 21.75 -12.89
C LEU A 118 6.22 20.30 -12.57
N SER A 119 5.89 19.98 -11.31
CA SER A 119 5.27 18.69 -10.96
C SER A 119 3.88 18.54 -11.59
N SER A 120 3.25 19.66 -11.98
CA SER A 120 2.05 19.66 -12.81
C SER A 120 2.34 19.58 -14.32
N CYS A 121 3.60 19.63 -14.75
CA CYS A 121 4.00 19.07 -16.03
C CYS A 121 3.84 17.55 -15.94
N THR A 122 2.64 17.12 -15.69
CA THR A 122 2.22 15.75 -15.90
C THR A 122 2.64 15.40 -17.32
N ILE A 123 3.46 14.39 -17.47
CA ILE A 123 3.27 13.42 -18.53
C ILE A 123 1.77 13.39 -18.67
N SER A 124 1.23 13.92 -19.76
CA SER A 124 -0.22 13.95 -19.90
C SER A 124 -0.68 12.52 -19.62
N GLU A 125 -1.63 12.33 -18.70
CA GLU A 125 -2.26 11.01 -18.50
C GLU A 125 -2.91 10.51 -19.80
N SER A 126 -2.95 11.36 -20.83
CA SER A 126 -3.26 11.09 -22.23
C SER A 126 -2.00 10.88 -23.09
N GLY A 127 -0.79 10.79 -22.53
CA GLY A 127 0.34 10.28 -23.27
C GLY A 127 -0.04 8.90 -23.77
N ASP A 128 -0.20 8.79 -25.06
CA ASP A 128 -0.36 7.55 -25.79
C ASP A 128 0.93 6.75 -25.57
N TYR A 129 1.04 6.17 -24.36
CA TYR A 129 2.02 5.14 -24.14
C TYR A 129 1.67 4.03 -25.11
N SER A 130 2.43 3.94 -26.19
CA SER A 130 2.32 2.86 -27.17
C SER A 130 2.59 1.46 -26.58
N PHE A 131 2.75 1.38 -25.27
CA PHE A 131 2.92 0.15 -24.50
C PHE A 131 1.71 -0.73 -24.46
N GLY A 132 0.72 -0.51 -25.05
CA GLY A 132 -0.32 -1.47 -24.97
C GLY A 132 -1.54 -1.05 -25.74
N LYS A 133 -1.97 -1.94 -26.55
CA LYS A 133 -3.30 -1.94 -27.16
C LYS A 133 -4.41 -2.11 -26.11
N TRP A 134 -4.04 -2.17 -24.80
CA TRP A 134 -5.06 -2.32 -23.76
C TRP A 134 -5.70 -0.98 -23.41
N THR A 135 -6.95 -0.87 -23.75
CA THR A 135 -7.81 0.23 -23.32
C THR A 135 -9.00 -0.33 -22.55
N ARG A 136 -9.39 0.36 -21.51
CA ARG A 136 -10.57 -0.03 -20.74
C ARG A 136 -11.82 0.36 -21.54
N ARG A 137 -12.58 -0.65 -22.01
CA ARG A 137 -13.80 -0.45 -22.80
C ARG A 137 -15.03 -0.17 -21.93
N ARG A 138 -14.86 0.47 -20.78
CA ARG A 138 -15.91 0.87 -19.85
C ARG A 138 -15.43 2.00 -18.97
N ILE A 139 -16.33 2.85 -18.51
CA ILE A 139 -15.99 3.76 -17.43
C ILE A 139 -16.05 3.02 -16.08
N ARG A 140 -15.16 3.33 -15.15
CA ARG A 140 -15.28 2.82 -13.78
C ARG A 140 -16.34 3.61 -13.03
N VAL A 141 -17.07 2.93 -12.14
CA VAL A 141 -18.09 3.56 -11.30
C VAL A 141 -17.48 4.70 -10.46
N LYS A 142 -16.27 4.51 -9.91
CA LYS A 142 -15.55 5.56 -9.17
C LYS A 142 -15.31 6.80 -10.02
N GLU A 143 -14.89 6.65 -11.26
CA GLU A 143 -14.60 7.74 -12.19
C GLU A 143 -15.89 8.50 -12.54
N LEU A 144 -16.93 7.77 -12.94
CA LEU A 144 -18.23 8.33 -13.27
C LEU A 144 -18.84 9.13 -12.09
N LEU A 145 -18.80 8.57 -10.87
CA LEU A 145 -19.33 9.26 -9.70
C LEU A 145 -18.49 10.45 -9.25
N LYS A 146 -17.18 10.47 -9.57
CA LYS A 146 -16.30 11.60 -9.32
C LYS A 146 -16.60 12.76 -10.28
N GLU A 147 -16.86 12.47 -11.55
CA GLU A 147 -17.28 13.46 -12.54
C GLU A 147 -18.68 14.04 -12.20
N GLY A 148 -19.58 13.22 -11.63
CA GLY A 148 -20.89 13.67 -11.20
C GLY A 148 -21.69 14.34 -12.31
N VAL A 149 -22.20 15.55 -12.04
CA VAL A 149 -23.03 16.33 -12.99
C VAL A 149 -22.29 16.75 -14.26
N GLU A 150 -20.97 16.79 -14.25
CA GLU A 150 -20.17 17.11 -15.45
C GLU A 150 -20.28 15.99 -16.52
N ALA A 151 -20.63 14.78 -16.12
CA ALA A 151 -20.86 13.67 -17.03
C ALA A 151 -22.25 13.68 -17.71
N VAL A 152 -23.17 14.58 -17.29
CA VAL A 152 -24.53 14.64 -17.83
C VAL A 152 -24.52 14.92 -19.32
N GLY A 153 -25.35 14.20 -20.07
CA GLY A 153 -25.41 14.25 -21.53
C GLY A 153 -24.44 13.34 -22.25
N ARG A 154 -23.52 12.68 -21.55
CA ARG A 154 -22.57 11.72 -22.13
C ARG A 154 -23.15 10.29 -22.14
N GLU A 155 -22.98 9.58 -23.23
CA GLU A 155 -23.23 8.15 -23.29
C GLU A 155 -22.06 7.39 -22.68
N VAL A 156 -22.35 6.47 -21.76
CA VAL A 156 -21.34 5.68 -21.05
C VAL A 156 -21.69 4.19 -21.05
N THR A 157 -20.67 3.34 -21.01
CA THR A 157 -20.84 1.90 -20.75
C THR A 157 -20.27 1.57 -19.39
N VAL A 158 -21.10 1.06 -18.47
CA VAL A 158 -20.71 0.52 -17.17
C VAL A 158 -20.81 -1.01 -17.20
N LYS A 159 -19.85 -1.69 -16.57
CA LYS A 159 -19.87 -3.16 -16.39
C LYS A 159 -19.62 -3.47 -14.93
N GLY A 160 -20.37 -4.40 -14.38
CA GLY A 160 -20.23 -4.76 -12.97
C GLY A 160 -21.26 -5.78 -12.51
N TRP A 161 -21.41 -5.89 -11.22
CA TRP A 161 -22.36 -6.82 -10.58
C TRP A 161 -23.54 -6.05 -10.03
N ILE A 162 -24.73 -6.60 -10.24
CA ILE A 162 -25.97 -6.07 -9.68
C ILE A 162 -25.93 -6.21 -8.14
N ARG A 163 -26.15 -5.11 -7.46
CA ARG A 163 -26.36 -5.07 -6.01
C ARG A 163 -27.84 -5.16 -5.66
N THR A 164 -28.66 -4.41 -6.39
CA THR A 164 -30.13 -4.44 -6.28
C THR A 164 -30.74 -4.29 -7.65
N CYS A 165 -31.88 -4.97 -7.86
CA CYS A 165 -32.76 -4.79 -9.01
C CYS A 165 -34.19 -4.69 -8.47
N ARG A 166 -34.86 -3.58 -8.71
CA ARG A 166 -36.22 -3.31 -8.25
C ARG A 166 -37.10 -2.91 -9.41
N SER A 167 -38.25 -3.57 -9.56
CA SER A 167 -39.25 -3.18 -10.55
C SER A 167 -40.15 -2.06 -10.04
N ALA A 168 -40.56 -1.20 -10.93
CA ALA A 168 -41.55 -0.14 -10.72
C ALA A 168 -42.55 -0.11 -11.89
N GLU A 169 -43.61 0.67 -11.78
CA GLU A 169 -44.63 0.84 -12.81
C GLU A 169 -45.16 -0.46 -13.41
N LYS A 170 -45.45 -1.43 -12.53
CA LYS A 170 -45.95 -2.78 -12.90
C LYS A 170 -45.02 -3.52 -13.86
N GLY A 171 -43.69 -3.37 -13.69
CA GLY A 171 -42.68 -4.04 -14.50
C GLY A 171 -42.23 -3.30 -15.76
N LYS A 172 -42.68 -2.04 -15.97
CA LYS A 172 -42.20 -1.21 -17.09
C LYS A 172 -40.84 -0.57 -16.87
N LEU A 173 -40.49 -0.31 -15.60
CA LEU A 173 -39.21 0.27 -15.19
C LEU A 173 -38.48 -0.63 -14.20
N TYR A 174 -37.16 -0.69 -14.33
CA TYR A 174 -36.28 -1.33 -13.35
C TYR A 174 -35.19 -0.38 -12.91
N PHE A 175 -35.01 -0.28 -11.59
CA PHE A 175 -33.92 0.45 -10.95
C PHE A 175 -32.84 -0.57 -10.54
N VAL A 176 -31.66 -0.43 -11.13
CA VAL A 176 -30.56 -1.38 -10.94
C VAL A 176 -29.35 -0.64 -10.38
N GLU A 177 -28.87 -1.09 -9.23
CA GLU A 177 -27.58 -0.65 -8.69
C GLU A 177 -26.47 -1.54 -9.20
N VAL A 178 -25.51 -0.97 -9.93
CA VAL A 178 -24.35 -1.68 -10.49
C VAL A 178 -23.08 -1.23 -9.77
N ASN A 179 -22.31 -2.20 -9.30
CA ASN A 179 -21.02 -1.96 -8.66
C ASN A 179 -19.92 -2.76 -9.35
N ASP A 180 -18.83 -2.12 -9.70
CA ASP A 180 -17.68 -2.71 -10.38
C ASP A 180 -16.47 -2.97 -9.46
N GLY A 181 -16.63 -2.74 -8.15
CA GLY A 181 -15.57 -2.90 -7.15
C GLY A 181 -14.63 -1.70 -6.99
N SER A 182 -14.71 -0.71 -7.88
CA SER A 182 -13.80 0.47 -7.84
C SER A 182 -14.08 1.45 -6.70
N THR A 183 -15.29 1.43 -6.14
CA THR A 183 -15.72 2.23 -4.97
C THR A 183 -16.75 1.45 -4.16
N VAL A 184 -17.01 1.86 -2.93
CA VAL A 184 -18.09 1.33 -2.08
C VAL A 184 -19.47 1.72 -2.60
N ARG A 185 -19.54 2.83 -3.34
CA ARG A 185 -20.77 3.35 -3.96
C ARG A 185 -21.12 2.57 -5.23
N SER A 186 -22.37 2.64 -5.66
CA SER A 186 -22.86 1.98 -6.88
C SER A 186 -23.40 3.02 -7.87
N ALA A 187 -23.32 2.72 -9.16
CA ALA A 187 -24.02 3.49 -10.18
C ALA A 187 -25.49 3.08 -10.19
N GLN A 188 -26.39 4.08 -10.16
CA GLN A 188 -27.81 3.86 -10.37
C GLN A 188 -28.10 3.83 -11.87
N VAL A 189 -28.77 2.79 -12.30
CA VAL A 189 -29.20 2.61 -13.70
C VAL A 189 -30.70 2.46 -13.75
N VAL A 190 -31.32 3.11 -14.71
CA VAL A 190 -32.76 3.02 -15.00
C VAL A 190 -32.95 2.31 -16.34
N LEU A 191 -33.59 1.13 -16.30
CA LEU A 191 -33.96 0.34 -17.47
C LEU A 191 -35.45 0.55 -17.73
N ASN A 192 -35.79 1.05 -18.90
CA ASN A 192 -37.18 1.16 -19.35
C ASN A 192 -37.42 0.10 -20.44
N VAL A 193 -38.40 -0.78 -20.23
CA VAL A 193 -38.71 -1.90 -21.13
C VAL A 193 -39.04 -1.41 -22.55
N GLU A 194 -39.64 -0.23 -22.69
CA GLU A 194 -40.06 0.31 -24.00
C GLU A 194 -38.89 0.91 -24.81
N SER A 195 -37.80 1.34 -24.13
CA SER A 195 -36.69 2.06 -24.77
C SER A 195 -35.31 1.46 -24.58
N CYS A 196 -35.15 0.45 -23.72
CA CYS A 196 -33.87 -0.21 -23.44
C CYS A 196 -33.90 -1.67 -23.91
N THR A 197 -33.00 -2.03 -24.80
CA THR A 197 -32.85 -3.42 -25.23
C THR A 197 -32.22 -4.28 -24.15
N GLY A 198 -32.67 -5.52 -23.96
CA GLY A 198 -32.12 -6.47 -22.98
C GLY A 198 -32.65 -6.32 -21.55
N THR A 199 -33.60 -5.42 -21.29
CA THR A 199 -34.21 -5.21 -19.97
C THR A 199 -34.78 -6.50 -19.37
N ASP A 200 -35.51 -7.30 -20.15
CA ASP A 200 -36.10 -8.56 -19.70
C ASP A 200 -35.03 -9.59 -19.30
N ALA A 201 -33.91 -9.65 -20.02
CA ALA A 201 -32.80 -10.51 -19.68
C ALA A 201 -32.21 -10.12 -18.30
N VAL A 202 -32.02 -8.82 -18.04
CA VAL A 202 -31.51 -8.32 -16.75
C VAL A 202 -32.51 -8.57 -15.62
N ALA A 203 -33.81 -8.37 -15.87
CA ALA A 203 -34.87 -8.61 -14.89
C ALA A 203 -34.92 -10.10 -14.46
N ASN A 204 -34.60 -11.02 -15.37
CA ASN A 204 -34.62 -12.46 -15.17
C ASN A 204 -33.23 -13.07 -14.87
N ALA A 205 -32.18 -12.28 -14.69
CA ALA A 205 -30.80 -12.75 -14.44
C ALA A 205 -30.54 -13.31 -13.04
N GLY A 206 -31.53 -13.36 -12.17
CA GLY A 206 -31.40 -13.81 -10.79
C GLY A 206 -31.09 -12.69 -9.78
N GLY A 207 -31.08 -11.43 -10.22
CA GLY A 207 -30.97 -10.26 -9.32
C GLY A 207 -29.55 -10.00 -8.81
N ALA A 208 -29.43 -9.82 -7.48
CA ALA A 208 -28.14 -9.53 -6.87
C ALA A 208 -27.09 -10.59 -7.18
N GLY A 209 -25.90 -10.15 -7.60
CA GLY A 209 -24.79 -11.02 -7.98
C GLY A 209 -24.67 -11.30 -9.47
N ALA A 210 -25.72 -11.08 -10.29
CA ALA A 210 -25.60 -11.16 -11.74
C ALA A 210 -24.64 -10.09 -12.28
N SER A 211 -23.86 -10.42 -13.29
CA SER A 211 -22.97 -9.48 -13.96
C SER A 211 -23.58 -8.97 -15.25
N VAL A 212 -23.42 -7.66 -15.47
CA VAL A 212 -24.06 -6.96 -16.59
C VAL A 212 -23.09 -5.98 -17.27
N SER A 213 -23.40 -5.69 -18.55
CA SER A 213 -22.84 -4.59 -19.33
C SER A 213 -24.00 -3.69 -19.74
N ILE A 214 -23.98 -2.42 -19.34
CA ILE A 214 -25.08 -1.48 -19.59
C ILE A 214 -24.52 -0.22 -20.22
N THR A 215 -25.10 0.16 -21.37
CA THR A 215 -24.80 1.41 -22.06
C THR A 215 -26.01 2.33 -21.96
N GLY A 216 -25.77 3.60 -21.70
CA GLY A 216 -26.83 4.59 -21.59
C GLY A 216 -26.34 6.01 -21.39
N LEU A 217 -27.29 6.95 -21.40
CA LEU A 217 -27.06 8.38 -21.22
C LEU A 217 -27.02 8.73 -19.74
N VAL A 218 -26.00 9.45 -19.31
CA VAL A 218 -25.92 10.01 -17.96
C VAL A 218 -26.90 11.20 -17.87
N VAL A 219 -27.72 11.20 -16.85
CA VAL A 219 -28.69 12.28 -16.56
C VAL A 219 -28.61 12.69 -15.09
N GLU A 220 -29.08 13.88 -14.77
CA GLU A 220 -29.27 14.29 -13.38
C GLU A 220 -30.30 13.37 -12.71
N SER A 221 -30.02 12.94 -11.49
CA SER A 221 -30.94 12.10 -10.76
C SER A 221 -32.01 12.93 -10.05
N PRO A 222 -33.30 12.56 -10.19
CA PRO A 222 -34.37 13.21 -9.42
C PRO A 222 -34.39 12.76 -7.95
N ALA A 223 -33.64 11.70 -7.61
CA ALA A 223 -33.64 11.11 -6.28
C ALA A 223 -32.64 11.82 -5.35
N LYS A 224 -33.04 12.05 -4.10
CA LYS A 224 -32.13 12.56 -3.07
C LYS A 224 -31.03 11.52 -2.76
N GLY A 225 -29.79 12.00 -2.60
CA GLY A 225 -28.65 11.19 -2.19
C GLY A 225 -27.80 10.64 -3.33
N GLN A 226 -28.11 11.00 -4.58
CA GLN A 226 -27.27 10.76 -5.76
C GLN A 226 -27.42 11.91 -6.75
N ASP A 227 -26.34 12.32 -7.39
CA ASP A 227 -26.34 13.46 -8.30
C ASP A 227 -26.75 13.06 -9.73
N ILE A 228 -26.38 11.85 -10.13
CA ILE A 228 -26.58 11.33 -11.48
C ILE A 228 -27.16 9.92 -11.48
N GLU A 229 -27.80 9.57 -12.60
CA GLU A 229 -28.21 8.20 -12.93
C GLU A 229 -27.98 7.92 -14.41
N ILE A 230 -27.95 6.67 -14.80
CA ILE A 230 -27.78 6.23 -16.20
C ILE A 230 -29.14 5.80 -16.73
N LYS A 231 -29.68 6.50 -17.72
CA LYS A 231 -30.81 6.02 -18.53
C LYS A 231 -30.28 5.06 -19.59
N ALA A 232 -30.50 3.78 -19.38
CA ALA A 232 -29.97 2.75 -20.25
C ALA A 232 -30.64 2.74 -21.62
N THR A 233 -29.86 2.58 -22.68
CA THR A 233 -30.27 2.32 -24.06
C THR A 233 -30.12 0.85 -24.43
N SER A 234 -29.12 0.18 -23.84
CA SER A 234 -28.93 -1.27 -24.00
C SER A 234 -28.35 -1.90 -22.73
N ALA A 235 -28.75 -3.14 -22.47
CA ALA A 235 -28.27 -3.93 -21.36
C ALA A 235 -28.05 -5.39 -21.80
N GLU A 236 -26.91 -5.95 -21.37
CA GLU A 236 -26.50 -7.32 -21.64
C GLU A 236 -26.21 -8.02 -20.32
N VAL A 237 -26.70 -9.24 -20.14
CA VAL A 237 -26.32 -10.11 -19.02
C VAL A 237 -25.07 -10.88 -19.43
N LEU A 238 -23.96 -10.62 -18.70
CA LEU A 238 -22.69 -11.33 -18.91
C LEU A 238 -22.65 -12.66 -18.13
N GLY A 239 -23.35 -12.72 -17.01
CA GLY A 239 -23.47 -13.93 -16.18
C GLY A 239 -24.67 -13.84 -15.25
N ALA A 240 -25.58 -14.79 -15.37
CA ALA A 240 -26.74 -14.93 -14.50
C ALA A 240 -26.37 -15.61 -13.18
N VAL A 241 -27.24 -15.49 -12.17
CA VAL A 241 -27.10 -16.18 -10.89
C VAL A 241 -27.90 -17.50 -10.93
N TYR A 242 -27.19 -18.60 -10.75
CA TYR A 242 -27.76 -19.95 -10.69
C TYR A 242 -28.02 -20.40 -9.24
N GLY A 243 -28.66 -19.54 -8.45
CA GLY A 243 -29.02 -19.79 -7.06
C GLY A 243 -30.50 -20.17 -6.86
N GLY A 244 -31.19 -20.63 -7.91
CA GLY A 244 -32.54 -21.19 -7.84
C GLY A 244 -32.55 -22.62 -7.32
N ASP A 245 -33.75 -23.16 -7.14
CA ASP A 245 -33.90 -24.57 -6.78
C ASP A 245 -33.45 -25.43 -8.00
N ASN A 246 -32.71 -26.51 -7.74
CA ASN A 246 -32.12 -27.38 -8.76
C ASN A 246 -31.10 -26.72 -9.74
N GLY A 247 -30.48 -25.60 -9.33
CA GLY A 247 -29.47 -24.90 -10.16
C GLY A 247 -30.07 -24.05 -11.30
N GLU A 248 -31.36 -23.71 -11.20
CA GLU A 248 -32.00 -22.78 -12.12
C GLU A 248 -31.53 -21.33 -11.91
N VAL A 249 -31.76 -20.47 -12.89
CA VAL A 249 -31.53 -19.04 -12.75
C VAL A 249 -32.43 -18.46 -11.68
N GLY A 250 -31.85 -17.84 -10.64
CA GLY A 250 -32.56 -17.23 -9.54
C GLY A 250 -31.65 -16.91 -8.37
N GLY A 251 -32.02 -15.91 -7.57
CA GLY A 251 -31.22 -15.43 -6.44
C GLY A 251 -31.58 -16.03 -5.09
N LYS A 252 -32.52 -17.00 -5.00
CA LYS A 252 -33.05 -17.51 -3.74
C LYS A 252 -31.97 -18.05 -2.80
N ASN A 253 -31.03 -18.80 -3.33
CA ASN A 253 -29.93 -19.44 -2.60
C ASN A 253 -28.58 -18.71 -2.81
N TYR A 254 -28.58 -17.50 -3.38
CA TYR A 254 -27.37 -16.69 -3.51
C TYR A 254 -26.88 -16.25 -2.13
N PRO A 255 -25.69 -16.68 -1.68
CA PRO A 255 -25.26 -16.47 -0.28
C PRO A 255 -25.01 -15.00 0.05
N MET A 256 -24.70 -14.15 -0.93
CA MET A 256 -24.41 -12.73 -0.77
C MET A 256 -25.62 -11.85 -1.11
N ALA A 257 -26.84 -12.28 -0.75
CA ALA A 257 -28.06 -11.50 -0.96
C ALA A 257 -28.02 -10.13 -0.24
N LYS A 258 -28.94 -9.23 -0.61
CA LYS A 258 -29.00 -7.81 -0.14
C LYS A 258 -29.18 -7.61 1.38
N LYS A 259 -28.99 -8.55 2.24
CA LYS A 259 -29.02 -8.32 3.69
C LYS A 259 -27.63 -8.03 4.23
N GLN A 260 -27.56 -7.37 5.36
CA GLN A 260 -26.33 -7.28 6.11
C GLN A 260 -25.93 -8.68 6.59
N HIS A 261 -24.68 -9.06 6.34
CA HIS A 261 -24.09 -10.30 6.79
C HIS A 261 -23.16 -10.02 7.96
N THR A 262 -23.12 -10.96 8.93
CA THR A 262 -22.11 -10.90 10.00
C THR A 262 -20.72 -11.19 9.43
N LEU A 263 -19.68 -10.73 10.10
CA LEU A 263 -18.29 -10.98 9.67
C LEU A 263 -17.95 -12.47 9.76
N GLU A 264 -18.52 -13.20 10.73
CA GLU A 264 -18.39 -14.65 10.88
C GLU A 264 -18.90 -15.37 9.63
N PHE A 265 -20.11 -15.07 9.19
CA PHE A 265 -20.67 -15.63 7.95
C PHE A 265 -19.81 -15.30 6.73
N LEU A 266 -19.28 -14.06 6.66
CA LEU A 266 -18.40 -13.66 5.55
C LEU A 266 -17.08 -14.43 5.55
N ARG A 267 -16.54 -14.80 6.72
CA ARG A 267 -15.33 -15.63 6.82
C ARG A 267 -15.57 -17.04 6.29
N GLU A 268 -16.75 -17.64 6.55
CA GLU A 268 -17.12 -18.93 5.96
C GLU A 268 -17.26 -18.88 4.44
N LYS A 269 -17.58 -17.72 3.89
CA LYS A 269 -17.72 -17.49 2.45
C LYS A 269 -16.56 -16.65 1.89
N ALA A 270 -15.33 -16.95 2.30
CA ALA A 270 -14.13 -16.15 2.00
C ALA A 270 -13.98 -15.84 0.50
N HIS A 271 -14.27 -16.78 -0.39
CA HIS A 271 -14.22 -16.62 -1.85
C HIS A 271 -15.29 -15.65 -2.41
N LEU A 272 -16.40 -15.41 -1.70
CA LEU A 272 -17.47 -14.48 -2.10
C LEU A 272 -17.49 -13.18 -1.29
N ARG A 273 -16.85 -13.14 -0.12
CA ARG A 273 -16.87 -11.94 0.74
C ARG A 273 -16.32 -10.66 0.09
N PRO A 274 -15.45 -10.71 -0.95
CA PRO A 274 -15.06 -9.51 -1.70
C PRO A 274 -16.24 -8.78 -2.36
N ARG A 275 -17.37 -9.46 -2.54
CA ARG A 275 -18.60 -8.85 -3.04
C ARG A 275 -19.38 -8.08 -1.97
N SER A 276 -19.00 -8.14 -0.67
CA SER A 276 -19.60 -7.33 0.39
C SER A 276 -18.99 -5.93 0.42
N LYS A 277 -19.77 -4.92 0.85
CA LYS A 277 -19.27 -3.55 1.00
C LYS A 277 -18.10 -3.50 2.01
N VAL A 278 -18.26 -4.12 3.17
CA VAL A 278 -17.26 -4.08 4.25
C VAL A 278 -15.93 -4.66 3.81
N PHE A 279 -15.93 -5.83 3.20
CA PHE A 279 -14.68 -6.47 2.81
C PHE A 279 -14.04 -5.81 1.58
N SER A 280 -14.83 -5.39 0.58
CA SER A 280 -14.29 -4.67 -0.58
C SER A 280 -13.67 -3.31 -0.18
N SER A 281 -14.25 -2.61 0.80
CA SER A 281 -13.68 -1.37 1.35
C SER A 281 -12.37 -1.64 2.10
N ALA A 282 -12.32 -2.68 2.93
CA ALA A 282 -11.09 -3.10 3.60
C ALA A 282 -9.99 -3.45 2.59
N MET A 283 -10.32 -4.14 1.50
CA MET A 283 -9.33 -4.50 0.46
C MET A 283 -8.85 -3.30 -0.36
N ARG A 284 -9.67 -2.29 -0.59
CA ARG A 284 -9.20 -1.05 -1.24
C ARG A 284 -8.26 -0.25 -0.32
N LEU A 285 -8.59 -0.15 0.98
CA LEU A 285 -7.68 0.43 1.98
C LEU A 285 -6.39 -0.38 2.10
N ARG A 286 -6.47 -1.73 2.14
CA ARG A 286 -5.28 -2.59 2.13
C ARG A 286 -4.39 -2.33 0.91
N ASN A 287 -4.97 -2.24 -0.28
CA ASN A 287 -4.23 -1.89 -1.50
C ASN A 287 -3.57 -0.51 -1.39
N ALA A 288 -4.30 0.49 -0.88
CA ALA A 288 -3.78 1.84 -0.71
C ALA A 288 -2.61 1.86 0.28
N MET A 289 -2.71 1.14 1.40
CA MET A 289 -1.63 1.03 2.40
C MET A 289 -0.39 0.33 1.84
N ALA A 290 -0.56 -0.74 1.04
CA ALA A 290 0.57 -1.42 0.39
C ALA A 290 1.31 -0.48 -0.58
N PHE A 291 0.57 0.27 -1.40
CA PHE A 291 1.16 1.25 -2.29
C PHE A 291 1.81 2.41 -1.52
N ALA A 292 1.16 2.93 -0.48
CA ALA A 292 1.71 3.97 0.39
C ALA A 292 3.04 3.54 1.03
N THR A 293 3.14 2.27 1.48
CA THR A 293 4.38 1.69 2.01
C THR A 293 5.52 1.77 1.00
N HIS A 294 5.32 1.22 -0.20
CA HIS A 294 6.35 1.27 -1.24
C HIS A 294 6.70 2.70 -1.63
N LYS A 295 5.71 3.58 -1.73
CA LYS A 295 5.93 4.99 -2.05
C LYS A 295 6.75 5.70 -0.98
N PHE A 296 6.40 5.53 0.30
CA PHE A 296 7.10 6.15 1.44
C PHE A 296 8.59 5.81 1.45
N PHE A 297 8.93 4.53 1.35
CA PHE A 297 10.31 4.08 1.41
C PHE A 297 11.07 4.41 0.12
N ASN A 298 10.48 4.21 -1.05
CA ASN A 298 11.12 4.49 -2.34
C ASN A 298 11.47 5.98 -2.50
N GLU A 299 10.56 6.90 -2.14
CA GLU A 299 10.81 8.34 -2.22
C GLU A 299 11.89 8.84 -1.25
N ARG A 300 12.24 8.01 -0.24
CA ARG A 300 13.33 8.27 0.72
C ARG A 300 14.61 7.54 0.38
N GLY A 301 14.67 6.88 -0.78
CA GLY A 301 15.88 6.22 -1.27
C GLY A 301 16.10 4.80 -0.75
N PHE A 302 15.15 4.22 -0.02
CA PHE A 302 15.25 2.84 0.45
C PHE A 302 15.19 1.84 -0.67
N VAL A 303 16.02 0.81 -0.61
CA VAL A 303 16.02 -0.31 -1.55
C VAL A 303 15.09 -1.42 -1.03
N TYR A 304 14.13 -1.84 -1.86
CA TYR A 304 13.25 -2.97 -1.55
C TYR A 304 13.97 -4.30 -1.79
N VAL A 305 14.08 -5.12 -0.76
CA VAL A 305 14.77 -6.41 -0.78
C VAL A 305 13.78 -7.55 -0.57
N HIS A 306 13.84 -8.57 -1.43
CA HIS A 306 13.07 -9.80 -1.26
C HIS A 306 13.86 -10.78 -0.39
N THR A 307 13.46 -10.94 0.85
CA THR A 307 14.04 -11.91 1.76
C THR A 307 13.43 -13.30 1.53
N PRO A 308 14.18 -14.40 1.78
CA PRO A 308 13.68 -15.74 1.55
C PRO A 308 12.55 -16.11 2.51
N LEU A 309 11.52 -16.78 2.00
CA LEU A 309 10.41 -17.31 2.80
C LEU A 309 10.77 -18.67 3.44
N ILE A 310 11.63 -19.44 2.79
CA ILE A 310 12.13 -20.72 3.31
C ILE A 310 13.52 -20.47 3.89
N THR A 311 13.69 -20.77 5.16
CA THR A 311 14.92 -20.48 5.90
C THR A 311 15.30 -21.66 6.79
N ALA A 312 16.58 -21.74 7.12
CA ALA A 312 17.09 -22.63 8.14
C ALA A 312 17.38 -21.90 9.47
N ALA A 313 17.21 -20.55 9.49
CA ALA A 313 17.48 -19.73 10.66
C ALA A 313 16.18 -19.38 11.40
N ASP A 314 16.19 -19.50 12.73
CA ASP A 314 15.13 -18.98 13.60
C ASP A 314 15.50 -17.56 14.04
N CYS A 315 14.83 -16.56 13.48
CA CYS A 315 15.09 -15.16 13.77
C CYS A 315 14.75 -14.76 15.22
N GLU A 316 13.73 -15.35 15.79
CA GLU A 316 13.23 -14.97 17.12
C GLU A 316 13.68 -15.95 18.23
N GLY A 317 14.23 -17.13 17.86
CA GLY A 317 14.62 -18.18 18.81
C GLY A 317 13.42 -18.83 19.53
N ALA A 318 12.19 -18.59 19.06
CA ALA A 318 10.96 -18.96 19.74
C ALA A 318 10.37 -20.31 19.32
N GLY A 319 10.93 -20.97 18.30
CA GLY A 319 10.60 -22.36 17.93
C GLY A 319 9.23 -22.59 17.28
N GLU A 320 8.39 -21.59 17.10
CA GLU A 320 7.04 -21.76 16.53
C GLU A 320 6.99 -21.57 15.00
N MET A 321 7.87 -22.31 14.29
CA MET A 321 7.97 -22.28 12.85
C MET A 321 7.23 -23.44 12.18
N PHE A 322 6.60 -23.18 11.03
CA PHE A 322 6.12 -24.24 10.15
C PHE A 322 7.29 -24.91 9.44
N SER A 323 7.40 -26.23 9.56
CA SER A 323 8.43 -26.99 8.84
C SER A 323 8.11 -27.12 7.36
N VAL A 324 9.13 -26.96 6.52
CA VAL A 324 9.09 -27.20 5.07
C VAL A 324 9.87 -28.46 4.76
N THR A 325 9.20 -29.49 4.25
CA THR A 325 9.82 -30.79 3.98
C THR A 325 9.20 -31.47 2.77
N SER A 326 9.99 -32.21 2.03
CA SER A 326 9.55 -33.08 0.92
C SER A 326 9.48 -34.57 1.33
N MET A 327 9.73 -34.89 2.59
CA MET A 327 9.76 -36.28 3.08
C MET A 327 8.38 -36.93 3.27
N PHE A 328 7.30 -36.18 3.11
CA PHE A 328 5.93 -36.69 3.22
C PHE A 328 5.22 -36.70 1.85
N PRO A 329 5.49 -37.67 0.94
CA PRO A 329 4.70 -37.83 -0.28
C PRO A 329 3.27 -38.32 0.06
N ASP A 330 2.33 -38.17 -0.88
CA ASP A 330 0.88 -38.38 -0.70
C ASP A 330 0.43 -39.65 0.02
N LYS A 331 1.27 -40.66 0.13
CA LYS A 331 0.99 -41.94 0.79
C LYS A 331 2.05 -42.35 1.80
N ALA A 332 2.81 -41.38 2.33
CA ALA A 332 3.87 -41.66 3.30
C ALA A 332 3.30 -42.29 4.58
N LYS A 333 4.01 -43.31 5.05
CA LYS A 333 3.80 -43.86 6.39
C LYS A 333 4.93 -43.32 7.30
N ALA A 334 4.63 -43.15 8.57
CA ALA A 334 5.66 -42.73 9.54
C ALA A 334 6.93 -43.63 9.53
N ALA A 335 6.76 -44.93 9.22
CA ALA A 335 7.86 -45.89 9.10
C ALA A 335 8.76 -45.68 7.86
N ASP A 336 8.32 -44.90 6.89
CA ASP A 336 9.06 -44.60 5.66
C ASP A 336 10.01 -43.40 5.83
N LEU A 337 9.88 -42.66 6.95
CA LEU A 337 10.73 -41.51 7.22
C LEU A 337 12.17 -41.94 7.54
N PRO A 338 13.16 -41.30 6.93
CA PRO A 338 14.55 -41.56 7.27
C PRO A 338 14.83 -41.12 8.71
N THR A 339 15.46 -42.01 9.50
CA THR A 339 15.75 -41.72 10.90
C THR A 339 17.25 -41.96 11.20
N LEU A 340 17.76 -41.16 12.12
CA LEU A 340 19.07 -41.32 12.73
C LEU A 340 19.06 -42.53 13.69
N LYS A 341 20.25 -42.97 14.14
CA LYS A 341 20.40 -44.10 15.09
C LYS A 341 19.69 -43.86 16.43
N ASN A 342 19.48 -42.61 16.81
CA ASN A 342 18.77 -42.20 18.03
C ASN A 342 17.24 -42.15 17.86
N GLY A 343 16.72 -42.43 16.66
CA GLY A 343 15.28 -42.40 16.35
C GLY A 343 14.75 -41.04 15.89
N GLU A 344 15.57 -40.01 15.85
CA GLU A 344 15.19 -38.68 15.30
C GLU A 344 15.14 -38.72 13.77
N ILE A 345 14.35 -37.81 13.17
CA ILE A 345 14.25 -37.69 11.72
C ILE A 345 15.58 -37.20 11.14
N ASP A 346 16.07 -37.90 10.12
CA ASP A 346 17.31 -37.55 9.41
C ASP A 346 17.02 -36.50 8.30
N PHE A 347 17.06 -35.24 8.66
CA PHE A 347 16.86 -34.12 7.72
C PHE A 347 17.99 -33.99 6.68
N SER A 348 19.12 -34.71 6.82
CA SER A 348 20.14 -34.76 5.77
C SER A 348 19.62 -35.42 4.47
N LYS A 349 18.54 -36.16 4.56
CA LYS A 349 17.85 -36.83 3.45
C LYS A 349 16.70 -36.02 2.86
N ASP A 350 16.36 -34.88 3.45
CA ASP A 350 15.35 -33.98 2.93
C ASP A 350 15.89 -33.14 1.77
N PHE A 351 14.98 -32.42 1.08
CA PHE A 351 15.30 -31.67 -0.12
C PHE A 351 16.48 -30.69 0.07
N PHE A 352 16.51 -29.97 1.17
CA PHE A 352 17.57 -29.00 1.48
C PHE A 352 18.78 -29.59 2.22
N GLY A 353 18.77 -30.87 2.50
CA GLY A 353 19.84 -31.54 3.26
C GLY A 353 19.97 -31.11 4.72
N ARG A 354 19.00 -30.35 5.22
CA ARG A 354 18.86 -29.83 6.59
C ARG A 354 17.43 -29.44 6.89
N ARG A 355 17.09 -29.26 8.16
CA ARG A 355 15.78 -28.75 8.55
C ARG A 355 15.57 -27.37 7.94
N ALA A 356 14.41 -27.19 7.29
CA ALA A 356 13.97 -25.93 6.73
C ALA A 356 12.57 -25.58 7.26
N SER A 357 12.30 -24.29 7.36
CA SER A 357 11.05 -23.77 7.90
C SER A 357 10.59 -22.55 7.11
N LEU A 358 9.31 -22.18 7.26
CA LEU A 358 8.82 -20.89 6.82
C LEU A 358 9.30 -19.81 7.79
N THR A 359 9.71 -18.66 7.25
CA THR A 359 10.27 -17.55 8.04
C THR A 359 9.24 -16.91 8.97
N VAL A 360 9.68 -16.54 10.17
CA VAL A 360 8.88 -15.74 11.12
C VAL A 360 9.11 -14.23 10.95
N SER A 361 10.24 -13.84 10.27
CA SER A 361 10.63 -12.45 9.99
C SER A 361 11.72 -12.44 8.91
N GLY A 362 11.74 -11.43 8.07
CA GLY A 362 12.81 -11.18 7.10
C GLY A 362 13.96 -10.36 7.65
N GLN A 363 13.90 -9.91 8.91
CA GLN A 363 14.82 -8.96 9.52
C GLN A 363 16.28 -9.35 9.38
N LEU A 364 16.69 -10.52 9.91
CA LEU A 364 18.10 -10.90 9.90
C LEU A 364 18.68 -10.98 8.47
N ASN A 365 17.86 -11.40 7.50
CA ASN A 365 18.28 -11.48 6.11
C ASN A 365 18.39 -10.08 5.47
N VAL A 366 17.48 -9.16 5.78
CA VAL A 366 17.53 -7.81 5.21
C VAL A 366 18.65 -6.97 5.81
N GLU A 367 19.04 -7.21 7.07
CA GLU A 367 20.23 -6.58 7.69
C GLU A 367 21.51 -6.84 6.91
N THR A 368 21.66 -8.03 6.26
CA THR A 368 22.80 -8.30 5.39
C THR A 368 22.91 -7.30 4.23
N HIS A 369 21.78 -6.86 3.72
CA HIS A 369 21.69 -5.88 2.65
C HIS A 369 21.82 -4.44 3.18
N ALA A 370 21.29 -4.15 4.38
CA ALA A 370 21.48 -2.88 5.04
C ALA A 370 22.96 -2.55 5.24
N CYS A 371 23.74 -3.53 5.73
CA CYS A 371 25.19 -3.39 5.90
C CYS A 371 26.00 -3.19 4.61
N ALA A 372 25.33 -3.12 3.44
CA ALA A 372 25.95 -2.87 2.14
C ALA A 372 25.25 -1.73 1.36
N LEU A 373 23.93 -1.57 1.52
CA LEU A 373 23.08 -0.64 0.77
C LEU A 373 22.53 0.50 1.64
N SER A 374 22.87 0.53 2.92
CA SER A 374 22.49 1.49 3.96
C SER A 374 21.02 1.44 4.37
N ASP A 375 20.11 1.88 3.50
CA ASP A 375 18.69 1.99 3.81
C ASP A 375 17.89 1.00 2.96
N VAL A 376 17.34 -0.01 3.60
CA VAL A 376 16.63 -1.10 2.92
C VAL A 376 15.31 -1.40 3.62
N TYR A 377 14.40 -2.07 2.94
CA TYR A 377 13.23 -2.66 3.59
C TYR A 377 12.81 -3.95 2.90
N THR A 378 12.22 -4.85 3.65
CA THR A 378 11.46 -5.96 3.11
C THR A 378 9.97 -5.77 3.41
N PHE A 379 9.12 -6.24 2.51
CA PHE A 379 7.67 -6.24 2.68
C PHE A 379 7.13 -7.53 2.08
N GLY A 380 6.86 -8.49 2.93
CA GLY A 380 6.50 -9.84 2.49
C GLY A 380 5.76 -10.65 3.55
N PRO A 381 5.31 -11.86 3.17
CA PRO A 381 4.63 -12.75 4.08
C PRO A 381 5.60 -13.33 5.12
N THR A 382 5.08 -13.50 6.34
CA THR A 382 5.72 -14.15 7.47
C THR A 382 4.77 -15.17 8.09
N PHE A 383 5.31 -16.15 8.81
CA PHE A 383 4.54 -17.31 9.24
C PHE A 383 4.88 -17.64 10.70
N ARG A 384 3.85 -17.80 11.54
CA ARG A 384 4.01 -18.22 12.94
C ARG A 384 3.03 -19.34 13.27
N ALA A 385 3.55 -20.46 13.76
CA ALA A 385 2.75 -21.63 14.09
C ALA A 385 2.11 -21.56 15.49
N GLU A 386 1.96 -20.36 16.04
CA GLU A 386 1.36 -20.10 17.33
C GLU A 386 -0.07 -20.63 17.41
N ASN A 387 -0.39 -21.42 18.43
CA ASN A 387 -1.74 -21.88 18.68
C ASN A 387 -2.59 -20.78 19.37
N SER A 388 -2.77 -19.66 18.69
CA SER A 388 -3.51 -18.49 19.19
C SER A 388 -4.84 -18.30 18.47
N HIS A 389 -5.91 -18.21 19.25
CA HIS A 389 -7.29 -18.00 18.76
C HIS A 389 -7.79 -16.55 18.91
N THR A 390 -6.90 -15.60 19.21
CA THR A 390 -7.27 -14.20 19.43
C THR A 390 -7.67 -13.50 18.14
N SER A 391 -8.26 -12.32 18.26
CA SER A 391 -8.63 -11.46 17.12
C SER A 391 -7.44 -10.74 16.48
N ARG A 392 -6.22 -10.93 17.01
CA ARG A 392 -5.00 -10.20 16.61
C ARG A 392 -3.91 -11.09 16.02
N HIS A 393 -4.12 -12.42 15.95
CA HIS A 393 -3.12 -13.37 15.46
C HIS A 393 -3.59 -14.10 14.20
N LEU A 394 -2.66 -14.26 13.28
CA LEU A 394 -2.77 -15.07 12.08
C LEU A 394 -1.52 -15.93 11.97
N SER A 395 -1.65 -17.11 11.39
CA SER A 395 -0.51 -18.00 11.12
C SER A 395 0.28 -17.58 9.86
N GLU A 396 -0.33 -16.80 8.98
CA GLU A 396 0.29 -16.16 7.81
C GLU A 396 -0.16 -14.70 7.77
N PHE A 397 0.78 -13.77 7.74
CA PHE A 397 0.54 -12.34 7.68
C PHE A 397 1.70 -11.63 6.98
N TRP A 398 1.58 -10.35 6.71
CA TRP A 398 2.64 -9.59 6.02
C TRP A 398 3.33 -8.65 6.99
N MET A 399 4.66 -8.56 6.88
CA MET A 399 5.46 -7.61 7.65
C MET A 399 6.16 -6.61 6.74
N ILE A 400 6.28 -5.39 7.25
CA ILE A 400 7.11 -4.33 6.69
C ILE A 400 8.28 -4.16 7.67
N GLU A 401 9.50 -4.39 7.19
CA GLU A 401 10.70 -4.46 8.03
C GLU A 401 11.82 -3.63 7.40
N PRO A 402 11.85 -2.30 7.65
CA PRO A 402 12.97 -1.44 7.26
C PRO A 402 14.16 -1.61 8.21
N GLU A 403 15.36 -1.47 7.62
CA GLU A 403 16.64 -1.39 8.34
C GLU A 403 17.44 -0.21 7.82
N ILE A 404 17.97 0.60 8.72
CA ILE A 404 18.74 1.81 8.45
C ILE A 404 20.11 1.73 9.11
N CYS A 405 21.17 1.91 8.33
CA CYS A 405 22.52 1.97 8.84
C CYS A 405 22.92 3.40 9.23
N PHE A 406 23.95 3.49 10.09
CA PHE A 406 24.45 4.76 10.66
C PHE A 406 23.38 5.51 11.49
N ALA A 407 22.45 4.75 12.07
CA ALA A 407 21.28 5.25 12.77
C ALA A 407 21.14 4.60 14.16
N ASP A 408 20.74 5.38 15.12
CA ASP A 408 20.47 4.94 16.49
C ASP A 408 18.96 4.71 16.73
N LEU A 409 18.59 4.49 18.01
CA LEU A 409 17.18 4.31 18.38
C LEU A 409 16.33 5.56 18.09
N ALA A 410 16.89 6.77 18.25
CA ALA A 410 16.16 8.01 18.04
C ALA A 410 15.83 8.21 16.57
N ASP A 411 16.75 7.89 15.66
CA ASP A 411 16.52 7.91 14.22
C ASP A 411 15.43 6.91 13.83
N ASN A 412 15.47 5.71 14.41
CA ASN A 412 14.47 4.67 14.16
C ASN A 412 13.07 5.08 14.64
N MET A 413 12.98 5.70 15.83
CA MET A 413 11.73 6.26 16.36
C MET A 413 11.15 7.31 15.41
N ALA A 414 11.97 8.21 14.91
CA ALA A 414 11.57 9.27 13.98
C ALA A 414 11.05 8.70 12.65
N LEU A 415 11.77 7.73 12.07
CA LEU A 415 11.35 7.06 10.83
C LEU A 415 10.01 6.33 11.02
N ALA A 416 9.85 5.62 12.13
CA ALA A 416 8.64 4.85 12.41
C ALA A 416 7.42 5.76 12.66
N GLU A 417 7.60 6.86 13.38
CA GLU A 417 6.57 7.89 13.58
C GLU A 417 6.13 8.50 12.24
N ASP A 418 7.09 8.94 11.42
CA ASP A 418 6.83 9.50 10.09
C ASP A 418 6.09 8.52 9.19
N TYR A 419 6.46 7.24 9.23
CA TYR A 419 5.81 6.21 8.43
C TYR A 419 4.35 6.00 8.82
N VAL A 420 4.05 5.90 10.12
CA VAL A 420 2.65 5.75 10.60
C VAL A 420 1.81 6.98 10.25
N LYS A 421 2.35 8.19 10.44
CA LYS A 421 1.70 9.45 10.05
C LYS A 421 1.42 9.50 8.55
N TYR A 422 2.40 9.12 7.74
CA TYR A 422 2.25 9.07 6.28
C TYR A 422 1.14 8.12 5.84
N CYS A 423 1.08 6.91 6.40
CA CYS A 423 0.03 5.94 6.10
C CYS A 423 -1.36 6.46 6.48
N ALA A 424 -1.50 7.09 7.65
CA ALA A 424 -2.75 7.69 8.09
C ALA A 424 -3.19 8.85 7.17
N ALA A 425 -2.27 9.75 6.81
CA ALA A 425 -2.53 10.85 5.88
C ALA A 425 -2.93 10.33 4.49
N TYR A 426 -2.22 9.32 3.99
CA TYR A 426 -2.52 8.70 2.70
C TYR A 426 -3.91 8.08 2.66
N ALA A 427 -4.33 7.40 3.74
CA ALA A 427 -5.68 6.86 3.84
C ALA A 427 -6.74 7.98 3.82
N ILE A 428 -6.54 9.05 4.56
CA ILE A 428 -7.45 10.21 4.61
C ILE A 428 -7.61 10.85 3.23
N GLU A 429 -6.52 11.01 2.48
CA GLU A 429 -6.50 11.69 1.19
C GLU A 429 -7.07 10.82 0.06
N HIS A 430 -6.67 9.55 0.00
CA HIS A 430 -6.94 8.70 -1.17
C HIS A 430 -8.11 7.72 -1.00
N CYS A 431 -8.59 7.51 0.24
CA CYS A 431 -9.63 6.52 0.55
C CYS A 431 -10.87 7.12 1.26
N ALA A 432 -11.18 8.38 0.98
CA ALA A 432 -12.24 9.13 1.67
C ALA A 432 -13.60 8.42 1.66
N ASP A 433 -14.04 7.84 0.53
CA ASP A 433 -15.31 7.11 0.41
C ASP A 433 -15.34 5.87 1.31
N ASP A 434 -14.23 5.12 1.38
CA ASP A 434 -14.15 3.90 2.17
C ASP A 434 -14.05 4.21 3.67
N LEU A 435 -13.33 5.28 4.06
CA LEU A 435 -13.31 5.78 5.44
C LEU A 435 -14.70 6.27 5.87
N HIS A 436 -15.38 7.03 5.00
CA HIS A 436 -16.76 7.46 5.27
C HIS A 436 -17.70 6.28 5.48
N TYR A 437 -17.57 5.24 4.64
CA TYR A 437 -18.36 4.01 4.82
C TYR A 437 -18.11 3.37 6.18
N PHE A 438 -16.85 3.19 6.60
CA PHE A 438 -16.53 2.58 7.89
C PHE A 438 -16.99 3.43 9.07
N GLU A 439 -16.94 4.75 8.98
CA GLU A 439 -17.31 5.63 10.08
C GLU A 439 -18.83 5.82 10.20
N HIS A 440 -19.56 5.91 9.08
CA HIS A 440 -20.96 6.36 9.08
C HIS A 440 -21.95 5.32 8.62
N GLU A 441 -21.61 4.45 7.67
CA GLU A 441 -22.55 3.50 7.08
C GLU A 441 -22.42 2.08 7.65
N TYR A 442 -21.20 1.67 8.04
CA TYR A 442 -20.98 0.35 8.61
C TYR A 442 -21.50 0.31 10.06
N PRO A 443 -22.47 -0.58 10.40
CA PRO A 443 -23.15 -0.52 11.70
C PRO A 443 -22.25 -0.77 12.91
N ALA A 444 -21.21 -1.61 12.76
CA ALA A 444 -20.18 -1.83 13.77
C ALA A 444 -18.95 -0.94 13.58
N GLY A 445 -19.06 0.10 12.73
CA GLY A 445 -17.97 1.00 12.41
C GLY A 445 -17.60 1.93 13.56
N GLU A 446 -16.34 2.32 13.57
CA GLU A 446 -15.79 3.23 14.57
C GLU A 446 -16.27 4.66 14.33
N LYS A 447 -17.07 5.20 15.26
CA LYS A 447 -17.45 6.61 15.24
C LYS A 447 -16.23 7.46 15.60
N GLY A 448 -15.91 8.47 14.76
CA GLY A 448 -14.73 9.30 14.92
C GLY A 448 -13.44 8.68 14.37
N LEU A 449 -13.53 7.67 13.50
CA LEU A 449 -12.40 7.05 12.82
C LEU A 449 -11.50 8.09 12.13
N ARG A 450 -12.10 8.99 11.35
CA ARG A 450 -11.36 10.03 10.65
C ARG A 450 -10.65 10.98 11.64
N ALA A 451 -11.35 11.43 12.67
CA ALA A 451 -10.77 12.31 13.70
C ALA A 451 -9.59 11.65 14.44
N ARG A 452 -9.66 10.33 14.68
CA ARG A 452 -8.54 9.57 15.27
C ARG A 452 -7.34 9.54 14.33
N LEU A 453 -7.53 9.31 13.04
CA LEU A 453 -6.43 9.33 12.06
C LEU A 453 -5.85 10.74 11.92
N GLU A 454 -6.67 11.79 11.91
CA GLU A 454 -6.24 13.19 11.90
C GLU A 454 -5.43 13.54 13.16
N ASN A 455 -5.81 13.02 14.33
CA ASN A 455 -5.04 13.18 15.58
C ASN A 455 -3.63 12.57 15.45
N VAL A 456 -3.50 11.39 14.83
CA VAL A 456 -2.21 10.74 14.58
C VAL A 456 -1.32 11.58 13.68
N VAL A 457 -1.87 12.15 12.62
CA VAL A 457 -1.13 13.00 11.67
C VAL A 457 -0.71 14.33 12.32
N GLY A 458 -1.60 14.92 13.11
CA GLY A 458 -1.44 16.28 13.63
C GLY A 458 -0.55 16.43 14.87
N HIS A 459 -0.20 15.35 15.55
CA HIS A 459 0.55 15.41 16.80
C HIS A 459 1.80 14.54 16.78
N ASN A 460 2.85 14.99 17.46
CA ASN A 460 4.01 14.14 17.73
C ASN A 460 3.62 13.03 18.72
N PHE A 461 4.19 11.86 18.54
CA PHE A 461 3.94 10.74 19.43
C PHE A 461 4.48 11.04 20.84
N ALA A 462 3.77 10.58 21.86
CA ALA A 462 4.30 10.64 23.23
C ALA A 462 5.45 9.63 23.35
N GLN A 463 6.38 9.90 24.25
CA GLN A 463 7.51 9.02 24.54
C GLN A 463 7.56 8.74 26.04
N ILE A 464 7.84 7.50 26.40
CA ILE A 464 7.99 7.03 27.77
C ILE A 464 8.89 5.79 27.78
N THR A 465 9.72 5.63 28.78
CA THR A 465 10.47 4.37 28.96
C THR A 465 9.56 3.29 29.53
N TYR A 466 9.88 2.01 29.27
CA TYR A 466 9.14 0.89 29.84
C TYR A 466 9.08 0.96 31.37
N THR A 467 10.19 1.31 32.03
CA THR A 467 10.24 1.44 33.49
C THR A 467 9.29 2.51 34.00
N GLU A 468 9.26 3.67 33.36
CA GLU A 468 8.32 4.75 33.69
C GLU A 468 6.87 4.34 33.40
N ALA A 469 6.61 3.61 32.30
CA ALA A 469 5.28 3.13 31.96
C ALA A 469 4.73 2.16 33.02
N VAL A 470 5.54 1.20 33.46
CA VAL A 470 5.15 0.28 34.55
C VAL A 470 4.88 1.06 35.83
N ALA A 471 5.77 1.99 36.23
CA ALA A 471 5.58 2.79 37.43
C ALA A 471 4.30 3.66 37.36
N LEU A 472 4.00 4.25 36.22
CA LEU A 472 2.79 5.03 35.96
C LEU A 472 1.52 4.15 36.11
N LEU A 473 1.50 2.98 35.50
CA LEU A 473 0.37 2.05 35.58
C LEU A 473 0.12 1.61 37.03
N GLN A 474 1.19 1.26 37.77
CA GLN A 474 1.11 0.89 39.19
C GLN A 474 0.60 2.05 40.05
N ALA A 475 1.04 3.29 39.78
CA ALA A 475 0.57 4.47 40.48
C ALA A 475 -0.94 4.71 40.25
N HIS A 476 -1.42 4.53 39.02
CA HIS A 476 -2.84 4.69 38.69
C HIS A 476 -3.71 3.58 39.33
N ILE A 477 -3.23 2.35 39.41
CA ILE A 477 -3.89 1.26 40.17
C ILE A 477 -3.99 1.65 41.65
N LYS A 478 -2.88 2.08 42.24
CA LYS A 478 -2.84 2.48 43.67
C LYS A 478 -3.77 3.66 43.98
N ALA A 479 -3.93 4.58 43.01
CA ALA A 479 -4.85 5.71 43.12
C ALA A 479 -6.33 5.33 42.88
N GLY A 480 -6.63 4.07 42.54
CA GLY A 480 -7.99 3.61 42.24
C GLY A 480 -8.56 4.12 40.91
N GLN A 481 -7.70 4.61 39.99
CA GLN A 481 -8.13 5.15 38.70
C GLN A 481 -8.41 4.06 37.65
N VAL A 482 -7.77 2.90 37.80
CA VAL A 482 -7.91 1.76 36.89
C VAL A 482 -7.69 0.45 37.64
N ALA A 483 -8.31 -0.62 37.15
CA ALA A 483 -8.01 -2.00 37.51
C ALA A 483 -7.75 -2.78 36.20
N PHE A 484 -6.70 -3.57 36.18
CA PHE A 484 -6.34 -4.45 35.07
C PHE A 484 -6.58 -5.92 35.45
N GLU A 485 -6.79 -6.77 34.47
CA GLU A 485 -6.85 -8.22 34.67
C GLU A 485 -5.49 -8.77 35.10
N ARG A 486 -4.43 -8.25 34.48
CA ARG A 486 -3.04 -8.60 34.79
C ARG A 486 -2.33 -7.41 35.44
N TYR A 487 -1.74 -7.61 36.62
CA TYR A 487 -0.93 -6.57 37.27
C TYR A 487 0.36 -6.31 36.49
N PRO A 488 0.69 -5.06 36.14
CA PRO A 488 1.92 -4.73 35.40
C PRO A 488 3.13 -4.84 36.36
N SER A 489 3.99 -5.85 36.14
CA SER A 489 5.24 -6.04 36.89
C SER A 489 6.43 -5.73 35.99
N TRP A 490 7.50 -5.16 36.56
CA TRP A 490 8.73 -4.91 35.82
C TRP A 490 9.36 -6.24 35.39
N GLY A 491 9.74 -6.36 34.12
CA GLY A 491 10.25 -7.59 33.53
C GLY A 491 9.20 -8.44 32.81
N ASP A 492 7.91 -8.12 32.92
CA ASP A 492 6.82 -8.76 32.20
C ASP A 492 6.42 -7.98 30.95
N ASP A 493 5.95 -8.63 29.89
CA ASP A 493 5.36 -7.94 28.74
C ASP A 493 4.13 -7.13 29.16
N LEU A 494 4.01 -5.93 28.58
CA LEU A 494 2.79 -5.11 28.70
C LEU A 494 1.64 -5.82 27.98
N GLY A 495 0.56 -6.12 28.70
CA GLY A 495 -0.64 -6.64 28.06
C GLY A 495 -1.39 -5.58 27.26
N SER A 496 -2.21 -6.02 26.30
CA SER A 496 -3.01 -5.12 25.45
C SER A 496 -3.87 -4.12 26.23
N GLU A 497 -4.31 -4.46 27.44
CA GLU A 497 -5.07 -3.56 28.32
C GLU A 497 -4.20 -2.41 28.83
N HIS A 498 -2.91 -2.68 29.13
CA HIS A 498 -1.92 -1.69 29.55
C HIS A 498 -1.59 -0.72 28.42
N GLU A 499 -1.28 -1.27 27.23
CA GLU A 499 -0.95 -0.49 26.03
C GLU A 499 -2.08 0.45 25.61
N ARG A 500 -3.32 -0.05 25.61
CA ARG A 500 -4.50 0.75 25.29
C ARG A 500 -4.78 1.81 26.37
N TYR A 501 -4.57 1.51 27.64
CA TYR A 501 -4.71 2.49 28.71
C TYR A 501 -3.73 3.64 28.56
N ILE A 502 -2.46 3.35 28.24
CA ILE A 502 -1.41 4.35 28.01
C ILE A 502 -1.82 5.26 26.85
N THR A 503 -2.25 4.68 25.70
CA THR A 503 -2.56 5.46 24.49
C THR A 503 -3.90 6.16 24.53
N GLU A 504 -4.95 5.54 25.13
CA GLU A 504 -6.32 6.05 25.07
C GLU A 504 -6.70 6.92 26.28
N LYS A 505 -6.10 6.68 27.44
CA LYS A 505 -6.46 7.37 28.70
C LYS A 505 -5.38 8.33 29.17
N VAL A 506 -4.10 7.92 29.11
CA VAL A 506 -3.00 8.75 29.62
C VAL A 506 -2.61 9.81 28.60
N TYR A 507 -2.13 9.40 27.44
CA TYR A 507 -1.59 10.35 26.44
C TYR A 507 -2.61 10.78 25.38
N GLN A 508 -3.68 10.02 25.15
CA GLN A 508 -4.74 10.24 24.14
C GLN A 508 -4.17 10.44 22.72
N ARG A 509 -3.06 9.76 22.42
CA ARG A 509 -2.33 9.78 21.14
C ARG A 509 -1.40 8.59 21.05
N PRO A 510 -0.82 8.28 19.87
CA PRO A 510 0.22 7.26 19.77
C PRO A 510 1.37 7.53 20.72
N THR A 511 1.93 6.46 21.27
CA THR A 511 2.98 6.54 22.29
C THR A 511 4.09 5.56 21.96
N ILE A 512 5.33 6.01 22.00
CA ILE A 512 6.54 5.20 21.85
C ILE A 512 7.01 4.81 23.24
N VAL A 513 7.09 3.52 23.50
CA VAL A 513 7.67 2.97 24.74
C VAL A 513 9.05 2.44 24.40
N THR A 514 10.07 2.84 25.20
CA THR A 514 11.48 2.48 24.94
C THR A 514 12.12 1.74 26.12
N ASP A 515 13.31 1.22 25.89
CA ASP A 515 14.20 0.68 26.93
C ASP A 515 13.56 -0.47 27.71
N TYR A 516 13.19 -1.51 26.98
CA TYR A 516 12.57 -2.72 27.55
C TYR A 516 13.59 -3.62 28.27
N PRO A 517 13.15 -4.38 29.27
CA PRO A 517 14.00 -5.38 29.93
C PRO A 517 14.57 -6.41 28.93
N LYS A 518 15.87 -6.67 29.01
CA LYS A 518 16.54 -7.62 28.11
C LYS A 518 15.98 -9.04 28.15
N GLY A 519 15.35 -9.44 29.25
CA GLY A 519 14.81 -10.79 29.43
C GLY A 519 13.59 -11.11 28.57
N ILE A 520 12.90 -10.07 28.08
CA ILE A 520 11.69 -10.20 27.23
C ILE A 520 11.93 -9.72 25.79
N LYS A 521 13.16 -9.41 25.41
CA LYS A 521 13.52 -8.93 24.06
C LYS A 521 14.62 -9.81 23.46
N SER A 522 14.63 -9.86 22.13
CA SER A 522 15.48 -10.76 21.33
C SER A 522 16.97 -10.46 21.44
N PHE A 523 17.81 -11.43 21.13
CA PHE A 523 19.27 -11.40 21.27
C PHE A 523 19.95 -10.30 20.45
N TYR A 524 19.38 -9.93 19.31
CA TYR A 524 19.92 -8.96 18.37
C TYR A 524 19.70 -7.50 18.77
N MET A 525 18.91 -7.24 19.80
CA MET A 525 18.64 -5.87 20.27
C MET A 525 19.79 -5.34 21.10
N ARG A 526 20.22 -4.10 20.81
CA ARG A 526 21.35 -3.46 21.47
C ARG A 526 21.14 -3.37 22.98
N LEU A 527 22.04 -3.94 23.74
CA LEU A 527 22.02 -3.89 25.20
C LEU A 527 22.47 -2.49 25.67
N ASN A 528 21.67 -1.85 26.51
CA ASN A 528 21.98 -0.56 27.11
C ASN A 528 23.16 -0.67 28.13
N GLU A 529 23.71 0.45 28.54
CA GLU A 529 24.88 0.50 29.44
C GLU A 529 24.58 -0.06 30.83
N ASP A 530 23.30 -0.06 31.25
CA ASP A 530 22.84 -0.66 32.51
C ASP A 530 22.95 -2.17 32.54
N ASN A 531 23.13 -2.83 31.38
CA ASN A 531 23.10 -4.27 31.18
C ASN A 531 21.79 -4.97 31.62
N GLU A 532 20.72 -4.24 31.84
CA GLU A 532 19.39 -4.73 32.23
C GLU A 532 18.33 -4.47 31.17
N THR A 533 18.48 -3.38 30.42
CA THR A 533 17.55 -2.97 29.37
C THR A 533 18.18 -3.01 27.98
N CYS A 534 17.32 -3.04 26.94
CA CYS A 534 17.72 -2.96 25.54
C CYS A 534 17.18 -1.67 24.91
N ALA A 535 17.90 -1.11 23.93
CA ALA A 535 17.48 -0.02 23.09
C ALA A 535 16.38 -0.48 22.11
N ALA A 536 15.30 -0.99 22.67
CA ALA A 536 14.08 -1.43 21.98
C ALA A 536 13.03 -0.33 22.00
N MET A 537 12.12 -0.34 21.05
CA MET A 537 10.95 0.52 21.01
C MET A 537 9.72 -0.26 20.55
N ASP A 538 8.57 0.05 21.14
CA ASP A 538 7.26 -0.34 20.62
C ASP A 538 6.41 0.93 20.40
N ILE A 539 5.80 1.06 19.21
CA ILE A 539 4.82 2.13 18.95
C ILE A 539 3.43 1.59 19.23
N LEU A 540 2.83 2.15 20.25
CA LEU A 540 1.47 1.84 20.67
C LEU A 540 0.49 2.85 20.05
N VAL A 541 -0.61 2.35 19.49
CA VAL A 541 -1.67 3.20 18.92
C VAL A 541 -3.03 2.88 19.55
N PRO A 542 -3.94 3.86 19.63
CA PRO A 542 -5.28 3.63 20.16
C PRO A 542 -6.00 2.47 19.45
N ARG A 543 -6.76 1.68 20.19
CA ARG A 543 -7.56 0.52 19.77
C ARG A 543 -6.75 -0.72 19.37
N ILE A 544 -5.57 -0.57 18.84
CA ILE A 544 -4.71 -1.69 18.42
C ILE A 544 -3.76 -2.11 19.54
N GLY A 545 -3.16 -1.18 20.26
CA GLY A 545 -2.00 -1.42 21.11
C GLY A 545 -0.74 -1.38 20.27
N GLU A 546 0.17 -2.33 20.43
CA GLU A 546 1.40 -2.43 19.66
C GLU A 546 1.11 -2.54 18.15
N LEU A 547 1.60 -1.56 17.39
CA LEU A 547 1.57 -1.51 15.93
C LEU A 547 2.94 -1.80 15.32
N ILE A 548 3.99 -1.27 15.93
CA ILE A 548 5.40 -1.42 15.53
C ILE A 548 6.20 -1.91 16.73
N GLY A 549 7.06 -2.90 16.50
CA GLY A 549 8.15 -3.26 17.39
C GLY A 549 9.48 -3.07 16.69
N GLY A 550 10.48 -2.49 17.35
CA GLY A 550 11.78 -2.23 16.76
C GLY A 550 12.90 -2.06 17.77
N SER A 551 14.12 -1.87 17.28
CA SER A 551 15.28 -1.60 18.14
C SER A 551 16.45 -1.03 17.36
N GLN A 552 17.39 -0.44 18.06
CA GLN A 552 18.77 -0.42 17.60
C GLN A 552 19.32 -1.84 17.68
N ARG A 553 20.11 -2.23 16.68
CA ARG A 553 20.68 -3.58 16.60
C ARG A 553 22.00 -3.64 17.37
N GLU A 554 22.30 -4.82 17.93
CA GLU A 554 23.57 -5.01 18.65
C GLU A 554 24.73 -5.08 17.64
N GLU A 555 25.54 -4.06 17.61
CA GLU A 555 26.70 -3.93 16.73
C GLU A 555 28.00 -4.48 17.35
N ARG A 556 28.03 -4.70 18.67
CA ARG A 556 29.20 -5.21 19.37
C ARG A 556 29.21 -6.74 19.34
N LEU A 557 30.22 -7.31 18.67
CA LEU A 557 30.29 -8.76 18.44
C LEU A 557 30.30 -9.57 19.74
N ASP A 558 31.11 -9.16 20.72
CA ASP A 558 31.24 -9.86 22.01
C ASP A 558 29.94 -9.84 22.82
N VAL A 559 29.18 -8.75 22.73
CA VAL A 559 27.87 -8.62 23.38
C VAL A 559 26.84 -9.49 22.66
N LEU A 560 26.81 -9.48 21.32
CA LEU A 560 25.93 -10.31 20.52
C LEU A 560 26.14 -11.80 20.83
N GLU A 561 27.40 -12.28 20.81
CA GLU A 561 27.75 -13.68 21.10
C GLU A 561 27.33 -14.10 22.52
N ARG A 562 27.48 -13.19 23.50
CA ARG A 562 27.00 -13.41 24.87
C ARG A 562 25.48 -13.53 24.93
N ARG A 563 24.75 -12.63 24.27
CA ARG A 563 23.28 -12.64 24.24
C ARG A 563 22.73 -13.91 23.58
N VAL A 564 23.35 -14.38 22.51
CA VAL A 564 23.02 -15.65 21.84
C VAL A 564 23.16 -16.82 22.81
N ALA A 565 24.27 -16.89 23.55
CA ALA A 565 24.48 -17.90 24.56
C ALA A 565 23.49 -17.85 25.72
N GLU A 566 23.14 -16.63 26.20
CA GLU A 566 22.12 -16.41 27.23
C GLU A 566 20.74 -16.93 26.82
N MET A 567 20.39 -16.89 25.54
CA MET A 567 19.14 -17.40 24.99
C MET A 567 19.19 -18.90 24.63
N GLY A 568 20.31 -19.59 24.90
CA GLY A 568 20.48 -21.00 24.63
C GLY A 568 20.63 -21.35 23.15
N MET A 569 20.90 -20.37 22.28
CA MET A 569 21.21 -20.57 20.87
C MET A 569 22.67 -20.94 20.67
N THR A 570 22.96 -21.56 19.53
CA THR A 570 24.34 -21.88 19.18
C THR A 570 24.92 -20.86 18.19
N PRO A 571 26.22 -20.51 18.26
CA PRO A 571 26.85 -19.62 17.30
C PRO A 571 26.74 -20.11 15.86
N ASP A 572 26.67 -21.43 15.64
CA ASP A 572 26.55 -22.02 14.30
C ASP A 572 25.20 -21.71 13.61
N ASP A 573 24.17 -21.40 14.39
CA ASP A 573 22.85 -21.06 13.84
C ASP A 573 22.83 -19.68 13.17
N ILE A 574 23.71 -18.78 13.63
CA ILE A 574 23.75 -17.37 13.20
C ILE A 574 25.16 -16.91 12.80
N TRP A 575 26.07 -17.81 12.41
CA TRP A 575 27.46 -17.48 12.07
C TRP A 575 27.57 -16.37 11.03
N TRP A 576 26.74 -16.41 10.00
CA TRP A 576 26.66 -15.41 8.93
C TRP A 576 26.18 -14.04 9.42
N TYR A 577 25.32 -14.01 10.43
CA TYR A 577 24.84 -12.78 11.07
C TYR A 577 25.93 -12.15 11.96
N ALA A 578 26.69 -12.98 12.68
CA ALA A 578 27.86 -12.54 13.44
C ALA A 578 28.97 -11.97 12.53
N ASP A 579 29.11 -12.47 11.30
CA ASP A 579 30.06 -11.94 10.32
C ASP A 579 29.79 -10.47 9.94
N LEU A 580 28.54 -10.03 9.97
CA LEU A 580 28.20 -8.60 9.79
C LEU A 580 28.83 -7.71 10.87
N ARG A 581 29.11 -8.27 12.07
CA ARG A 581 29.78 -7.55 13.16
C ARG A 581 31.30 -7.69 13.08
N ARG A 582 31.82 -8.74 12.47
CA ARG A 582 33.25 -8.94 12.27
C ARG A 582 33.83 -8.10 11.14
N TYR A 583 33.05 -7.87 10.08
CA TYR A 583 33.54 -7.29 8.84
C TYR A 583 32.90 -5.94 8.52
N GLY A 584 33.25 -4.93 9.33
CA GLY A 584 32.85 -3.55 9.08
C GLY A 584 31.46 -3.21 9.61
N THR A 585 31.21 -3.54 10.87
CA THR A 585 29.96 -3.20 11.56
C THR A 585 29.74 -1.69 11.65
N VAL A 586 28.50 -1.30 11.71
CA VAL A 586 28.05 0.08 11.94
C VAL A 586 26.86 0.06 12.92
N PRO A 587 26.62 1.15 13.67
CA PRO A 587 25.33 1.34 14.32
C PRO A 587 24.22 1.27 13.28
N HIS A 588 23.20 0.46 13.54
CA HIS A 588 22.04 0.34 12.66
C HIS A 588 20.80 -0.01 13.47
N SER A 589 19.66 0.30 12.91
CA SER A 589 18.36 0.19 13.57
C SER A 589 17.29 -0.24 12.60
N GLY A 590 16.21 -0.78 13.10
CA GLY A 590 15.08 -1.15 12.26
C GLY A 590 13.84 -1.49 13.08
N PHE A 591 12.74 -1.69 12.39
CA PHE A 591 11.50 -2.08 13.03
C PHE A 591 10.68 -3.05 12.18
N GLY A 592 9.76 -3.76 12.82
CA GLY A 592 8.75 -4.58 12.17
C GLY A 592 7.36 -4.01 12.38
N LEU A 593 6.58 -3.89 11.31
CA LEU A 593 5.17 -3.53 11.36
C LEU A 593 4.32 -4.62 10.72
N GLY A 594 3.39 -5.19 11.48
CA GLY A 594 2.40 -6.12 10.96
C GLY A 594 1.40 -5.39 10.05
N PHE A 595 1.42 -5.71 8.77
CA PHE A 595 0.62 -4.98 7.77
C PHE A 595 -0.89 -5.09 8.03
N GLU A 596 -1.36 -6.22 8.48
CA GLU A 596 -2.77 -6.41 8.87
C GLU A 596 -3.16 -5.53 10.05
N ARG A 597 -2.26 -5.33 11.03
CA ARG A 597 -2.52 -4.39 12.15
C ARG A 597 -2.63 -2.94 11.63
N LEU A 598 -1.83 -2.55 10.64
CA LEU A 598 -1.96 -1.25 9.97
C LEU A 598 -3.32 -1.12 9.27
N VAL A 599 -3.76 -2.15 8.55
CA VAL A 599 -5.07 -2.12 7.88
C VAL A 599 -6.21 -2.09 8.90
N MET A 600 -6.12 -2.84 10.02
CA MET A 600 -7.07 -2.72 11.14
C MET A 600 -7.09 -1.29 11.69
N PHE A 601 -5.92 -0.69 11.87
CA PHE A 601 -5.79 0.67 12.38
C PHE A 601 -6.50 1.69 11.50
N VAL A 602 -6.31 1.64 10.18
CA VAL A 602 -6.94 2.61 9.25
C VAL A 602 -8.41 2.32 8.94
N THR A 603 -8.88 1.08 9.14
CA THR A 603 -10.30 0.71 8.90
C THR A 603 -11.18 0.78 10.14
N GLY A 604 -10.59 0.72 11.33
CA GLY A 604 -11.31 0.55 12.60
C GLY A 604 -11.92 -0.84 12.80
N LEU A 605 -11.58 -1.83 11.95
CA LEU A 605 -12.02 -3.21 12.12
C LEU A 605 -11.28 -3.87 13.30
N GLU A 606 -11.98 -4.68 14.07
CA GLU A 606 -11.47 -5.23 15.35
C GLU A 606 -10.86 -6.62 15.22
N ASN A 607 -11.07 -7.30 14.08
CA ASN A 607 -10.58 -8.65 13.88
C ASN A 607 -9.68 -8.73 12.64
N ILE A 608 -8.45 -9.19 12.86
CA ILE A 608 -7.42 -9.30 11.83
C ILE A 608 -7.82 -10.19 10.64
N ARG A 609 -8.74 -11.17 10.87
CA ARG A 609 -9.27 -12.05 9.81
C ARG A 609 -10.12 -11.31 8.77
N ASP A 610 -10.54 -10.08 9.07
CA ASP A 610 -11.40 -9.28 8.20
C ASP A 610 -10.63 -8.28 7.33
N VAL A 611 -9.31 -8.21 7.48
CA VAL A 611 -8.43 -7.31 6.72
C VAL A 611 -7.41 -8.04 5.83
N ILE A 612 -7.49 -9.36 5.76
CA ILE A 612 -6.68 -10.22 4.89
C ILE A 612 -7.58 -11.03 3.95
N PRO A 613 -7.19 -11.30 2.68
CA PRO A 613 -8.02 -12.02 1.72
C PRO A 613 -8.47 -13.42 2.19
N PHE A 614 -7.52 -14.25 2.62
CA PHE A 614 -7.75 -15.62 3.08
C PHE A 614 -6.99 -15.84 4.38
N PRO A 615 -7.64 -15.70 5.56
CA PRO A 615 -6.98 -15.85 6.84
C PRO A 615 -6.51 -17.29 7.07
N ARG A 616 -5.30 -17.44 7.60
CA ARG A 616 -4.73 -18.71 8.07
C ARG A 616 -4.69 -18.67 9.58
N VAL A 617 -5.40 -19.59 10.21
CA VAL A 617 -5.50 -19.68 11.67
C VAL A 617 -5.55 -21.15 12.10
N PRO A 618 -5.28 -21.48 13.37
CA PRO A 618 -5.40 -22.86 13.85
C PRO A 618 -6.73 -23.49 13.46
N GLY A 619 -6.68 -24.69 12.85
CA GLY A 619 -7.84 -25.45 12.43
C GLY A 619 -8.52 -24.97 11.13
N HIS A 620 -7.99 -23.95 10.43
CA HIS A 620 -8.63 -23.42 9.22
C HIS A 620 -7.61 -22.99 8.15
N VAL A 621 -7.64 -23.67 7.00
CA VAL A 621 -6.74 -23.45 5.85
C VAL A 621 -7.48 -23.56 4.51
N ASP A 622 -8.80 -23.43 4.50
CA ASP A 622 -9.62 -23.52 3.28
C ASP A 622 -9.22 -22.44 2.25
N PHE A 623 -9.33 -22.80 0.97
CA PHE A 623 -8.93 -22.05 -0.23
C PHE A 623 -7.42 -22.07 -0.49
#